data_85044f0ed55574f9cc2923aabb8c23d5
#
_entry.id   85044f0ed55574f9cc2923aabb8c23d5
#
_cell.length_a   1.000
_cell.length_b   1.000
_cell.length_c   1.000
_cell.angle_alpha   90.00
_cell.angle_beta   90.00
_cell.angle_gamma   90.00
#
_symmetry.space_group_name_H-M   'P 1'
#
loop_
_entity.id
_entity.type
_entity.pdbx_description
1 polymer ?
#
loop_
_entity_poly.entity_id
_entity_poly.type
_entity_poly.pdbx_seq_one_letter_code
_entity_poly.pdbx_strand_id
1 'polypeptide(L)'
;ILVLNKTDLNGIIFLSVLYFTTNIFEEITMGVINKIVGTHSQRELKRHNHTIEKILSLKPEMEKLTDDEMKAKTTEFRNRLQKGETLDDLLPEAFALVREATRRTLGTEHYPCQLQGGIILHQGRIAEMKTGEGKTQTCLLPAYLNALEGKGVHIVTVNEYLATRDAEWMGQVHRFLGLTVGCVLSDMEHEEKKAAYNCDITYITNNELGFDYLRD
;
A
#
# COMPACT_ATOMS: atom_id res chain seq x y z
N ILE A 1 -7.59 -3.75 6.03
CA ILE A 1 -6.68 -2.60 5.97
C ILE A 1 -7.10 -1.74 4.80
N LEU A 2 -7.20 -0.45 5.03
CA LEU A 2 -7.59 0.57 4.07
C LEU A 2 -6.42 1.53 3.93
N VAL A 3 -6.03 1.88 2.72
CA VAL A 3 -5.01 2.91 2.45
C VAL A 3 -5.70 4.10 1.78
N LEU A 4 -5.64 5.28 2.40
CA LEU A 4 -6.31 6.49 1.94
C LEU A 4 -5.30 7.60 1.67
N ASN A 5 -5.48 8.34 0.59
CA ASN A 5 -4.76 9.58 0.34
C ASN A 5 -5.55 10.76 0.92
N LYS A 6 -4.89 11.66 1.67
CA LYS A 6 -5.51 12.73 2.47
C LYS A 6 -6.35 13.72 1.66
N THR A 7 -6.12 13.84 0.35
CA THR A 7 -6.77 14.85 -0.51
C THR A 7 -7.97 14.33 -1.30
N ASP A 8 -8.17 13.02 -1.38
CA ASP A 8 -9.26 12.43 -2.14
C ASP A 8 -10.17 11.60 -1.24
N LEU A 9 -11.13 12.27 -0.59
CA LEU A 9 -12.28 11.60 0.04
C LEU A 9 -13.09 10.73 -0.93
N ASN A 10 -12.81 10.82 -2.24
CA ASN A 10 -13.38 9.98 -3.31
C ASN A 10 -12.51 8.74 -3.63
N GLY A 11 -11.32 8.63 -3.08
CA GLY A 11 -10.36 7.53 -3.34
C GLY A 11 -10.21 6.57 -2.16
N ILE A 12 -11.31 5.96 -1.70
CA ILE A 12 -11.26 4.95 -0.65
C ILE A 12 -10.75 3.64 -1.22
N ILE A 13 -9.51 3.26 -0.85
CA ILE A 13 -8.93 1.98 -1.22
C ILE A 13 -9.31 0.95 -0.15
N PHE A 14 -10.37 0.16 -0.43
CA PHE A 14 -10.85 -0.88 0.49
C PHE A 14 -10.13 -2.21 0.30
N LEU A 15 -9.50 -2.72 1.35
CA LEU A 15 -9.18 -4.13 1.49
C LEU A 15 -10.33 -4.79 2.26
N SER A 16 -11.45 -5.07 1.58
CA SER A 16 -12.58 -5.74 2.21
C SER A 16 -12.53 -7.25 1.95
N VAL A 17 -12.71 -8.02 3.02
CA VAL A 17 -13.05 -9.45 2.91
C VAL A 17 -14.56 -9.52 2.72
N LEU A 18 -15.02 -9.52 1.48
CA LEU A 18 -16.42 -9.80 1.15
C LEU A 18 -16.56 -11.29 0.83
N TYR A 19 -17.27 -12.00 1.70
CA TYR A 19 -17.86 -13.30 1.35
C TYR A 19 -19.08 -13.04 0.44
N PHE A 20 -18.97 -13.39 -0.82
CA PHE A 20 -20.12 -13.46 -1.72
C PHE A 20 -20.60 -14.89 -1.83
N THR A 21 -21.84 -15.12 -1.43
CA THR A 21 -22.60 -16.31 -1.81
C THR A 21 -23.14 -16.13 -3.22
N THR A 22 -22.54 -16.77 -4.19
CA THR A 22 -22.96 -16.70 -5.60
C THR A 22 -24.06 -17.71 -5.91
N ASN A 23 -25.05 -17.27 -6.69
CA ASN A 23 -26.15 -18.09 -7.21
C ASN A 23 -25.65 -19.14 -8.20
N ILE A 24 -26.04 -20.39 -7.94
CA ILE A 24 -25.59 -21.62 -8.63
C ILE A 24 -26.03 -21.70 -10.12
N PHE A 25 -26.93 -20.87 -10.60
CA PHE A 25 -27.52 -21.02 -11.94
C PHE A 25 -26.79 -20.31 -13.09
N GLU A 26 -25.89 -19.33 -12.80
CA GLU A 26 -25.06 -18.70 -13.83
C GLU A 26 -23.75 -19.45 -14.14
N GLU A 27 -23.38 -20.45 -13.33
CA GLU A 27 -22.08 -21.13 -13.42
C GLU A 27 -21.92 -22.05 -14.64
N ILE A 28 -22.99 -22.60 -15.20
CA ILE A 28 -22.86 -23.67 -16.20
C ILE A 28 -22.57 -23.15 -17.62
N THR A 29 -23.13 -22.01 -18.01
CA THR A 29 -22.94 -21.46 -19.37
C THR A 29 -21.70 -20.56 -19.47
N MET A 30 -21.32 -19.87 -18.40
CA MET A 30 -20.08 -19.06 -18.31
C MET A 30 -18.83 -19.93 -18.12
N GLY A 31 -18.96 -21.15 -17.61
CA GLY A 31 -17.85 -22.03 -17.28
C GLY A 31 -16.97 -22.44 -18.47
N VAL A 32 -17.55 -22.63 -19.64
CA VAL A 32 -16.81 -23.06 -20.86
C VAL A 32 -16.07 -21.87 -21.50
N ILE A 33 -16.72 -20.71 -21.58
CA ILE A 33 -16.10 -19.49 -22.13
C ILE A 33 -14.98 -19.00 -21.21
N ASN A 34 -15.20 -19.03 -19.90
CA ASN A 34 -14.18 -18.64 -18.92
C ASN A 34 -12.97 -19.58 -18.87
N LYS A 35 -13.12 -20.86 -19.22
CA LYS A 35 -11.99 -21.80 -19.36
C LYS A 35 -11.06 -21.46 -20.54
N ILE A 36 -11.60 -20.90 -21.62
CA ILE A 36 -10.83 -20.58 -22.83
C ILE A 36 -10.25 -19.15 -22.78
N VAL A 37 -11.04 -18.19 -22.32
CA VAL A 37 -10.71 -16.76 -22.35
C VAL A 37 -10.19 -16.24 -21.00
N GLY A 38 -10.39 -17.01 -19.91
CA GLY A 38 -10.12 -16.59 -18.53
C GLY A 38 -11.18 -15.61 -17.99
N THR A 39 -11.31 -15.55 -16.67
CA THR A 39 -12.19 -14.57 -16.02
C THR A 39 -11.69 -13.14 -16.22
N HIS A 40 -12.56 -12.15 -16.04
CA HIS A 40 -12.16 -10.73 -16.08
C HIS A 40 -11.00 -10.45 -15.10
N SER A 41 -11.09 -10.97 -13.88
CA SER A 41 -10.04 -10.85 -12.87
C SER A 41 -8.71 -11.45 -13.34
N GLN A 42 -8.72 -12.64 -13.94
CA GLN A 42 -7.49 -13.26 -14.46
C GLN A 42 -6.83 -12.46 -15.58
N ARG A 43 -7.63 -11.81 -16.44
CA ARG A 43 -7.10 -10.93 -17.49
C ARG A 43 -6.49 -9.66 -16.92
N GLU A 44 -7.15 -9.05 -15.95
CA GLU A 44 -6.63 -7.88 -15.23
C GLU A 44 -5.32 -8.22 -14.51
N LEU A 45 -5.27 -9.35 -13.79
CA LEU A 45 -4.06 -9.81 -13.11
C LEU A 45 -2.89 -10.01 -14.09
N LYS A 46 -3.13 -10.55 -15.28
CA LYS A 46 -2.11 -10.72 -16.32
C LYS A 46 -1.54 -9.41 -16.86
N ARG A 47 -2.34 -8.32 -16.85
CA ARG A 47 -1.85 -6.99 -17.28
C ARG A 47 -0.74 -6.45 -16.40
N HIS A 48 -0.75 -6.80 -15.11
CA HIS A 48 0.27 -6.35 -14.15
C HIS A 48 1.59 -7.13 -14.24
N ASN A 49 1.62 -8.29 -14.94
CA ASN A 49 2.80 -9.15 -15.00
C ASN A 49 4.04 -8.40 -15.51
N HIS A 50 3.90 -7.58 -16.56
CA HIS A 50 5.01 -6.79 -17.10
C HIS A 50 5.57 -5.82 -16.05
N THR A 51 4.70 -5.13 -15.31
CA THR A 51 5.13 -4.21 -14.23
C THR A 51 5.81 -4.99 -13.10
N ILE A 52 5.28 -6.16 -12.73
CA ILE A 52 5.88 -7.03 -11.70
C ILE A 52 7.26 -7.53 -12.14
N GLU A 53 7.40 -7.97 -13.39
CA GLU A 53 8.70 -8.39 -13.96
C GLU A 53 9.70 -7.23 -13.92
N LYS A 54 9.28 -6.02 -14.26
CA LYS A 54 10.11 -4.81 -14.16
C LYS A 54 10.55 -4.54 -12.72
N ILE A 55 9.64 -4.62 -11.75
CA ILE A 55 9.98 -4.47 -10.33
C ILE A 55 11.02 -5.51 -9.90
N LEU A 56 10.81 -6.78 -10.26
CA LEU A 56 11.71 -7.87 -9.91
C LEU A 56 13.09 -7.73 -10.57
N SER A 57 13.15 -7.23 -11.80
CA SER A 57 14.40 -7.03 -12.53
C SER A 57 15.28 -5.94 -11.93
N LEU A 58 14.72 -4.99 -11.18
CA LEU A 58 15.45 -3.92 -10.48
C LEU A 58 16.12 -4.40 -9.19
N LYS A 59 15.87 -5.63 -8.74
CA LYS A 59 16.46 -6.18 -7.49
C LYS A 59 17.99 -6.01 -7.43
N PRO A 60 18.80 -6.41 -8.46
CA PRO A 60 20.26 -6.29 -8.37
C PRO A 60 20.75 -4.83 -8.28
N GLU A 61 19.96 -3.87 -8.76
CA GLU A 61 20.26 -2.45 -8.65
C GLU A 61 20.00 -1.96 -7.23
N MET A 62 18.85 -2.29 -6.66
CA MET A 62 18.49 -1.90 -5.28
C MET A 62 19.42 -2.52 -4.24
N GLU A 63 19.85 -3.76 -4.42
CA GLU A 63 20.78 -4.44 -3.52
C GLU A 63 22.16 -3.77 -3.42
N LYS A 64 22.59 -3.04 -4.44
CA LYS A 64 23.88 -2.33 -4.45
C LYS A 64 23.85 -1.00 -3.70
N LEU A 65 22.68 -0.45 -3.47
CA LEU A 65 22.51 0.84 -2.79
C LEU A 65 22.91 0.68 -1.31
N THR A 66 23.62 1.66 -0.79
CA THR A 66 23.81 1.83 0.67
C THR A 66 22.49 2.28 1.31
N ASP A 67 22.38 2.19 2.63
CA ASP A 67 21.18 2.63 3.36
C ASP A 67 20.92 4.12 3.18
N ASP A 68 21.97 4.95 3.14
CA ASP A 68 21.86 6.37 2.89
C ASP A 68 21.40 6.68 1.46
N GLU A 69 21.88 5.93 0.47
CA GLU A 69 21.42 6.05 -0.92
C GLU A 69 19.97 5.63 -1.07
N MET A 70 19.52 4.58 -0.39
CA MET A 70 18.11 4.17 -0.37
C MET A 70 17.22 5.27 0.22
N LYS A 71 17.64 5.89 1.32
CA LYS A 71 16.93 7.02 1.90
C LYS A 71 16.90 8.23 0.97
N ALA A 72 18.02 8.53 0.28
CA ALA A 72 18.11 9.60 -0.68
C ALA A 72 17.19 9.42 -1.90
N LYS A 73 16.87 8.18 -2.28
CA LYS A 73 15.90 7.87 -3.34
C LYS A 73 14.51 8.47 -3.07
N THR A 74 14.08 8.57 -1.84
CA THR A 74 12.81 9.24 -1.49
C THR A 74 12.82 10.72 -1.90
N THR A 75 13.91 11.41 -1.67
CA THR A 75 14.06 12.81 -2.10
C THR A 75 14.16 12.91 -3.63
N GLU A 76 14.86 11.99 -4.27
CA GLU A 76 14.95 11.91 -5.73
C GLU A 76 13.57 11.72 -6.36
N PHE A 77 12.76 10.79 -5.86
CA PHE A 77 11.40 10.56 -6.36
C PHE A 77 10.50 11.77 -6.17
N ARG A 78 10.55 12.44 -5.02
CA ARG A 78 9.80 13.69 -4.79
C ARG A 78 10.20 14.78 -5.81
N ASN A 79 11.49 14.90 -6.10
CA ASN A 79 11.98 15.85 -7.11
C ASN A 79 11.53 15.49 -8.53
N ARG A 80 11.43 14.20 -8.87
CA ARG A 80 10.93 13.73 -10.17
C ARG A 80 9.44 14.04 -10.33
N LEU A 81 8.64 13.84 -9.27
CA LEU A 81 7.22 14.25 -9.25
C LEU A 81 7.04 15.75 -9.46
N GLN A 82 7.87 16.59 -8.81
CA GLN A 82 7.85 18.04 -9.02
C GLN A 82 8.22 18.45 -10.46
N LYS A 83 8.97 17.63 -11.18
CA LYS A 83 9.32 17.83 -12.59
C LYS A 83 8.27 17.30 -13.56
N GLY A 84 7.18 16.73 -13.07
CA GLY A 84 6.03 16.30 -13.87
C GLY A 84 5.97 14.81 -14.17
N GLU A 85 6.84 13.96 -13.59
CA GLU A 85 6.64 12.52 -13.61
C GLU A 85 5.42 12.15 -12.76
N THR A 86 4.76 11.05 -13.10
CA THR A 86 3.59 10.55 -12.36
C THR A 86 3.99 9.48 -11.33
N LEU A 87 3.10 9.20 -10.38
CA LEU A 87 3.30 8.07 -9.46
C LEU A 87 3.37 6.73 -10.20
N ASP A 88 2.61 6.58 -11.30
CA ASP A 88 2.65 5.37 -12.14
C ASP A 88 4.03 5.18 -12.81
N ASP A 89 4.69 6.26 -13.22
CA ASP A 89 6.04 6.21 -13.79
C ASP A 89 7.06 5.75 -12.74
N LEU A 90 6.91 6.21 -11.50
CA LEU A 90 7.79 5.86 -10.39
C LEU A 90 7.50 4.50 -9.77
N LEU A 91 6.30 3.95 -9.95
CA LEU A 91 5.81 2.75 -9.28
C LEU A 91 6.81 1.57 -9.34
N PRO A 92 7.41 1.20 -10.50
CA PRO A 92 8.33 0.07 -10.54
C PRO A 92 9.58 0.26 -9.67
N GLU A 93 10.19 1.45 -9.70
CA GLU A 93 11.37 1.76 -8.90
C GLU A 93 11.02 1.87 -7.40
N ALA A 94 9.93 2.55 -7.07
CA ALA A 94 9.47 2.73 -5.71
C ALA A 94 9.14 1.39 -5.04
N PHE A 95 8.44 0.49 -5.75
CA PHE A 95 8.13 -0.85 -5.24
C PHE A 95 9.37 -1.72 -5.07
N ALA A 96 10.33 -1.63 -6.01
CA ALA A 96 11.61 -2.33 -5.87
C ALA A 96 12.41 -1.82 -4.66
N LEU A 97 12.41 -0.51 -4.42
CA LEU A 97 13.05 0.11 -3.27
C LEU A 97 12.40 -0.34 -1.94
N VAL A 98 11.07 -0.31 -1.85
CA VAL A 98 10.34 -0.78 -0.65
C VAL A 98 10.59 -2.26 -0.40
N ARG A 99 10.65 -3.08 -1.46
CA ARG A 99 10.93 -4.51 -1.35
C ARG A 99 12.31 -4.77 -0.74
N GLU A 100 13.34 -4.06 -1.19
CA GLU A 100 14.70 -4.15 -0.62
C GLU A 100 14.76 -3.58 0.80
N ALA A 101 14.11 -2.45 1.07
CA ALA A 101 14.01 -1.89 2.42
C ALA A 101 13.36 -2.88 3.40
N THR A 102 12.29 -3.57 2.96
CA THR A 102 11.62 -4.61 3.75
C THR A 102 12.54 -5.77 4.03
N ARG A 103 13.35 -6.19 3.06
CA ARG A 103 14.35 -7.24 3.23
C ARG A 103 15.40 -6.85 4.29
N ARG A 104 15.90 -5.62 4.25
CA ARG A 104 16.92 -5.14 5.20
C ARG A 104 16.38 -4.94 6.61
N THR A 105 15.16 -4.44 6.74
CA THR A 105 14.58 -4.09 8.06
C THR A 105 13.84 -5.25 8.72
N LEU A 106 13.06 -6.02 7.94
CA LEU A 106 12.20 -7.08 8.45
C LEU A 106 12.69 -8.50 8.13
N GLY A 107 13.75 -8.65 7.30
CA GLY A 107 14.27 -9.95 6.88
C GLY A 107 13.38 -10.70 5.90
N THR A 108 12.36 -10.05 5.33
CA THR A 108 11.39 -10.66 4.41
C THR A 108 11.28 -9.85 3.12
N GLU A 109 11.00 -10.50 2.00
CA GLU A 109 10.77 -9.83 0.72
C GLU A 109 9.32 -10.00 0.28
N HIS A 110 8.81 -9.03 -0.48
CA HIS A 110 7.48 -9.13 -1.08
C HIS A 110 7.45 -10.19 -2.18
N TYR A 111 6.42 -11.04 -2.13
CA TYR A 111 6.12 -12.00 -3.19
C TYR A 111 5.39 -11.33 -4.37
N PRO A 112 5.41 -11.94 -5.58
CA PRO A 112 4.71 -11.40 -6.75
C PRO A 112 3.22 -11.10 -6.52
N CYS A 113 2.50 -11.93 -5.75
CA CYS A 113 1.10 -11.69 -5.40
C CYS A 113 0.92 -10.43 -4.52
N GLN A 114 1.87 -10.13 -3.66
CA GLN A 114 1.87 -8.92 -2.83
C GLN A 114 2.18 -7.67 -3.68
N LEU A 115 3.13 -7.75 -4.62
CA LEU A 115 3.40 -6.69 -5.59
C LEU A 115 2.14 -6.39 -6.41
N GLN A 116 1.44 -7.43 -6.87
CA GLN A 116 0.18 -7.32 -7.59
C GLN A 116 -0.91 -6.66 -6.75
N GLY A 117 -1.06 -7.08 -5.49
CA GLY A 117 -1.99 -6.46 -4.54
C GLY A 117 -1.69 -4.97 -4.33
N GLY A 118 -0.40 -4.61 -4.20
CA GLY A 118 0.05 -3.23 -4.07
C GLY A 118 -0.31 -2.37 -5.29
N ILE A 119 -0.12 -2.89 -6.51
CA ILE A 119 -0.50 -2.21 -7.76
C ILE A 119 -2.02 -1.95 -7.80
N ILE A 120 -2.82 -2.97 -7.48
CA ILE A 120 -4.29 -2.88 -7.45
C ILE A 120 -4.76 -1.82 -6.44
N LEU A 121 -4.16 -1.80 -5.25
CA LEU A 121 -4.45 -0.80 -4.21
C LEU A 121 -4.07 0.60 -4.66
N HIS A 122 -2.91 0.78 -5.28
CA HIS A 122 -2.49 2.08 -5.83
C HIS A 122 -3.47 2.61 -6.88
N GLN A 123 -4.07 1.73 -7.68
CA GLN A 123 -5.09 2.08 -8.68
C GLN A 123 -6.46 2.47 -8.08
N GLY A 124 -6.59 2.55 -6.76
CA GLY A 124 -7.86 2.83 -6.09
C GLY A 124 -8.87 1.68 -6.15
N ARG A 125 -8.41 0.44 -6.36
CA ARG A 125 -9.23 -0.76 -6.49
C ARG A 125 -9.12 -1.65 -5.27
N ILE A 126 -10.05 -2.58 -5.12
CA ILE A 126 -10.07 -3.57 -4.04
C ILE A 126 -9.18 -4.75 -4.42
N ALA A 127 -8.20 -5.07 -3.56
CA ALA A 127 -7.39 -6.27 -3.67
C ALA A 127 -7.87 -7.32 -2.66
N GLU A 128 -8.46 -8.39 -3.17
CA GLU A 128 -8.80 -9.55 -2.34
C GLU A 128 -7.57 -10.44 -2.17
N MET A 129 -7.19 -10.69 -0.92
CA MET A 129 -6.07 -11.56 -0.56
C MET A 129 -6.50 -12.51 0.55
N LYS A 130 -6.13 -13.78 0.44
CA LYS A 130 -6.44 -14.81 1.44
C LYS A 130 -5.73 -14.54 2.77
N THR A 131 -6.23 -15.14 3.83
CA THR A 131 -5.56 -15.12 5.14
C THR A 131 -4.17 -15.75 5.00
N GLY A 132 -3.16 -15.11 5.58
CA GLY A 132 -1.77 -15.57 5.49
C GLY A 132 -0.97 -15.06 4.29
N GLU A 133 -1.58 -14.43 3.29
CA GLU A 133 -0.88 -13.91 2.09
C GLU A 133 -0.12 -12.59 2.33
N GLY A 134 -0.06 -12.09 3.57
CA GLY A 134 0.77 -10.94 3.92
C GLY A 134 0.17 -9.58 3.56
N LYS A 135 -1.15 -9.40 3.76
CA LYS A 135 -1.86 -8.12 3.51
C LYS A 135 -1.17 -6.90 4.13
N THR A 136 -0.65 -7.06 5.35
CA THR A 136 0.03 -5.98 6.08
C THR A 136 1.29 -5.50 5.35
N GLN A 137 2.10 -6.42 4.83
CA GLN A 137 3.27 -6.08 4.01
C GLN A 137 2.87 -5.50 2.66
N THR A 138 1.81 -6.02 2.03
CA THR A 138 1.30 -5.51 0.75
C THR A 138 1.01 -4.01 0.83
N CYS A 139 0.47 -3.53 1.96
CA CYS A 139 0.13 -2.11 2.15
C CYS A 139 1.35 -1.18 2.20
N LEU A 140 2.55 -1.68 2.51
CA LEU A 140 3.78 -0.88 2.49
C LEU A 140 4.04 -0.26 1.12
N LEU A 141 3.77 -1.01 0.05
CA LEU A 141 4.06 -0.64 -1.33
C LEU A 141 3.29 0.62 -1.76
N PRO A 142 1.94 0.61 -1.78
CA PRO A 142 1.16 1.78 -2.17
C PRO A 142 1.25 2.90 -1.14
N ALA A 143 1.43 2.59 0.16
CA ALA A 143 1.57 3.62 1.18
C ALA A 143 2.83 4.46 0.96
N TYR A 144 3.97 3.82 0.71
CA TYR A 144 5.21 4.53 0.39
C TYR A 144 5.06 5.38 -0.89
N LEU A 145 4.58 4.76 -1.98
CA LEU A 145 4.45 5.44 -3.27
C LEU A 145 3.56 6.69 -3.18
N ASN A 146 2.38 6.57 -2.56
CA ASN A 146 1.45 7.69 -2.43
C ASN A 146 1.94 8.76 -1.44
N ALA A 147 2.73 8.39 -0.42
CA ALA A 147 3.32 9.34 0.52
C ALA A 147 4.37 10.27 -0.13
N LEU A 148 4.92 9.90 -1.30
CA LEU A 148 5.86 10.74 -2.04
C LEU A 148 5.25 12.08 -2.47
N GLU A 149 3.94 12.17 -2.67
CA GLU A 149 3.25 13.43 -2.98
C GLU A 149 3.25 14.44 -1.83
N GLY A 150 3.58 14.02 -0.61
CA GLY A 150 3.58 14.89 0.57
C GLY A 150 2.20 15.29 1.07
N LYS A 151 1.15 14.61 0.61
CA LYS A 151 -0.25 14.88 1.01
C LYS A 151 -0.68 14.08 2.24
N GLY A 152 0.14 13.18 2.73
CA GLY A 152 -0.15 12.22 3.80
C GLY A 152 -0.97 11.02 3.33
N VAL A 153 -0.72 9.87 3.94
CA VAL A 153 -1.41 8.61 3.66
C VAL A 153 -1.94 8.02 4.95
N HIS A 154 -3.20 7.58 4.97
CA HIS A 154 -3.79 6.88 6.10
C HIS A 154 -3.85 5.38 5.85
N ILE A 155 -3.34 4.58 6.79
CA ILE A 155 -3.49 3.13 6.84
C ILE A 155 -4.53 2.82 7.92
N VAL A 156 -5.73 2.45 7.47
CA VAL A 156 -6.87 2.25 8.37
C VAL A 156 -6.99 0.78 8.76
N THR A 157 -7.06 0.53 10.06
CA THR A 157 -7.21 -0.79 10.66
C THR A 157 -8.55 -0.92 11.40
N VAL A 158 -8.90 -2.15 11.79
CA VAL A 158 -10.17 -2.42 12.48
C VAL A 158 -10.12 -2.19 13.99
N ASN A 159 -8.92 -2.11 14.58
CA ASN A 159 -8.73 -1.84 16.00
C ASN A 159 -7.36 -1.23 16.30
N GLU A 160 -7.21 -0.66 17.49
CA GLU A 160 -6.00 0.05 17.93
C GLU A 160 -4.79 -0.87 18.10
N TYR A 161 -5.01 -2.13 18.54
CA TYR A 161 -3.92 -3.09 18.64
C TYR A 161 -3.24 -3.30 17.29
N LEU A 162 -4.01 -3.44 16.20
CA LEU A 162 -3.46 -3.56 14.86
C LEU A 162 -2.83 -2.26 14.38
N ALA A 163 -3.43 -1.11 14.68
CA ALA A 163 -2.86 0.18 14.31
C ALA A 163 -1.48 0.37 14.95
N THR A 164 -1.36 0.14 16.25
CA THR A 164 -0.09 0.26 16.99
C THR A 164 0.93 -0.75 16.52
N ARG A 165 0.57 -2.03 16.46
CA ARG A 165 1.46 -3.11 16.03
C ARG A 165 2.01 -2.84 14.63
N ASP A 166 1.14 -2.46 13.68
CA ASP A 166 1.54 -2.26 12.29
C ASP A 166 2.33 -0.95 12.13
N ALA A 167 2.03 0.11 12.90
CA ALA A 167 2.83 1.33 12.95
C ALA A 167 4.24 1.09 13.49
N GLU A 168 4.38 0.24 14.50
CA GLU A 168 5.68 -0.13 15.07
C GLU A 168 6.47 -1.03 14.13
N TRP A 169 5.85 -2.09 13.63
CA TRP A 169 6.53 -3.11 12.85
C TRP A 169 6.76 -2.69 11.39
N MET A 170 5.72 -2.34 10.67
CA MET A 170 5.81 -1.93 9.26
C MET A 170 6.38 -0.51 9.14
N GLY A 171 6.13 0.36 10.12
CA GLY A 171 6.68 1.71 10.17
C GLY A 171 8.21 1.77 10.15
N GLN A 172 8.90 0.69 10.55
CA GLN A 172 10.37 0.61 10.43
C GLN A 172 10.82 0.76 8.97
N VAL A 173 10.11 0.15 8.03
CA VAL A 173 10.43 0.22 6.59
C VAL A 173 10.28 1.66 6.08
N HIS A 174 9.19 2.32 6.45
CA HIS A 174 8.94 3.71 6.02
C HIS A 174 9.96 4.69 6.62
N ARG A 175 10.26 4.53 7.92
CA ARG A 175 11.30 5.35 8.59
C ARG A 175 12.69 5.12 8.02
N PHE A 176 13.03 3.87 7.68
CA PHE A 176 14.27 3.53 7.01
C PHE A 176 14.41 4.27 5.68
N LEU A 177 13.33 4.42 4.92
CA LEU A 177 13.28 5.18 3.67
C LEU A 177 13.12 6.71 3.87
N GLY A 178 13.13 7.19 5.11
CA GLY A 178 13.11 8.61 5.44
C GLY A 178 11.72 9.25 5.51
N LEU A 179 10.65 8.46 5.58
CA LEU A 179 9.30 8.94 5.82
C LEU A 179 8.98 8.99 7.32
N THR A 180 8.12 9.92 7.71
CA THR A 180 7.57 10.02 9.06
C THR A 180 6.34 9.13 9.21
N VAL A 181 6.21 8.48 10.38
CA VAL A 181 5.11 7.56 10.67
C VAL A 181 4.47 7.89 12.01
N GLY A 182 3.19 8.20 11.99
CA GLY A 182 2.33 8.43 13.14
C GLY A 182 1.34 7.28 13.38
N CYS A 183 0.80 7.23 14.59
CA CYS A 183 -0.31 6.36 14.96
C CYS A 183 -1.30 7.18 15.78
N VAL A 184 -2.58 7.14 15.42
CA VAL A 184 -3.65 7.85 16.14
C VAL A 184 -4.45 6.83 16.94
N LEU A 185 -4.59 7.09 18.26
CA LEU A 185 -5.31 6.28 19.23
C LEU A 185 -6.42 7.12 19.89
N SER A 186 -7.41 6.45 20.47
CA SER A 186 -8.59 7.12 21.05
C SER A 186 -8.29 7.97 22.28
N ASP A 187 -7.26 7.59 23.05
CA ASP A 187 -6.85 8.24 24.30
C ASP A 187 -5.88 9.42 24.10
N MET A 188 -5.49 9.72 22.85
CA MET A 188 -4.57 10.82 22.55
C MET A 188 -5.25 12.18 22.65
N GLU A 189 -4.50 13.15 23.18
CA GLU A 189 -4.90 14.56 23.19
C GLU A 189 -4.89 15.16 21.76
N HIS A 190 -5.67 16.25 21.59
CA HIS A 190 -5.85 16.87 20.27
C HIS A 190 -4.53 17.24 19.57
N GLU A 191 -3.57 17.81 20.29
CA GLU A 191 -2.28 18.20 19.73
C GLU A 191 -1.41 16.98 19.34
N GLU A 192 -1.51 15.89 20.09
CA GLU A 192 -0.83 14.62 19.76
C GLU A 192 -1.42 13.99 18.50
N LYS A 193 -2.76 13.95 18.38
CA LYS A 193 -3.45 13.50 17.17
C LYS A 193 -3.03 14.33 15.97
N LYS A 194 -3.02 15.65 16.10
CA LYS A 194 -2.59 16.58 15.05
C LYS A 194 -1.15 16.33 14.61
N ALA A 195 -0.24 16.09 15.56
CA ALA A 195 1.14 15.74 15.25
C ALA A 195 1.24 14.40 14.47
N ALA A 196 0.46 13.40 14.88
CA ALA A 196 0.39 12.10 14.18
C ALA A 196 -0.19 12.23 12.76
N TYR A 197 -1.22 13.05 12.58
CA TYR A 197 -1.80 13.33 11.26
C TYR A 197 -0.87 14.11 10.32
N ASN A 198 0.09 14.86 10.86
CA ASN A 198 1.08 15.58 10.06
C ASN A 198 2.24 14.71 9.56
N CYS A 199 2.29 13.43 9.97
CA CYS A 199 3.24 12.47 9.41
C CYS A 199 2.93 12.14 7.94
N ASP A 200 3.95 11.66 7.21
CA ASP A 200 3.79 11.18 5.83
C ASP A 200 2.82 9.99 5.76
N ILE A 201 2.87 9.12 6.77
CA ILE A 201 1.98 7.94 6.89
C ILE A 201 1.42 7.90 8.30
N THR A 202 0.09 7.75 8.42
CA THR A 202 -0.62 7.68 9.69
C THR A 202 -1.41 6.37 9.80
N TYR A 203 -1.12 5.58 10.82
CA TYR A 203 -1.92 4.40 11.18
C TYR A 203 -3.05 4.82 12.11
N ILE A 204 -4.27 4.34 11.85
CA ILE A 204 -5.45 4.77 12.57
C ILE A 204 -6.55 3.70 12.49
N THR A 205 -7.51 3.72 13.41
CA THR A 205 -8.73 2.91 13.30
C THR A 205 -9.77 3.61 12.44
N ASN A 206 -10.69 2.83 11.85
CA ASN A 206 -11.81 3.37 11.10
C ASN A 206 -12.72 4.27 11.93
N ASN A 207 -12.91 3.95 13.21
CA ASN A 207 -13.75 4.72 14.14
C ASN A 207 -13.12 6.10 14.43
N GLU A 208 -11.83 6.11 14.82
CA GLU A 208 -11.13 7.37 15.12
C GLU A 208 -11.05 8.28 13.89
N LEU A 209 -10.71 7.73 12.72
CA LEU A 209 -10.68 8.51 11.48
C LEU A 209 -12.04 9.12 11.17
N GLY A 210 -13.13 8.35 11.35
CA GLY A 210 -14.49 8.82 11.10
C GLY A 210 -14.93 9.91 12.08
N PHE A 211 -14.64 9.74 13.37
CA PHE A 211 -14.98 10.74 14.39
C PHE A 211 -14.14 12.00 14.28
N ASP A 212 -12.85 11.88 14.04
CA ASP A 212 -11.97 13.04 13.87
C ASP A 212 -12.39 13.84 12.63
N TYR A 213 -12.70 13.17 11.50
CA TYR A 213 -13.22 13.82 10.30
C TYR A 213 -14.55 14.60 10.51
N LEU A 214 -15.40 14.12 11.42
CA LEU A 214 -16.68 14.79 11.72
C LEU A 214 -16.53 15.95 12.72
N ARG A 215 -15.39 16.05 13.42
CA ARG A 215 -15.11 17.12 14.40
C ARG A 215 -14.39 18.31 13.80
N ASP A 216 -13.66 18.09 12.69
CA ASP A 216 -12.95 19.12 11.92
C ASP A 216 -13.94 19.90 10.99
#